data_9b22e7b3b296d30b0970244c7f828160
#
_entry.id   9b22e7b3b296d30b0970244c7f828160
#
_cell.length_a   1.000
_cell.length_b   1.000
_cell.length_c   1.000
_cell.angle_alpha   90.00
_cell.angle_beta   90.00
_cell.angle_gamma   90.00
#
_symmetry.space_group_name_H-M   'P 1'
#
loop_
_entity.id
_entity.type
_entity.pdbx_description
1 polymer ?
#
loop_
_entity_poly.entity_id
_entity_poly.type
_entity_poly.pdbx_seq_one_letter_code
_entity_poly.pdbx_strand_id
1 'polypeptide(L)'
;MQPWGWLENDKSSGDAFDRYAGAPPTWAQIKPALEAQAIALRTVSRERSLVSLIQLEGRPWFIWQSADGSRRRLDASGQPAPFDDAARQRATNLLAGVTARFETMTAPDEYYYPGASSSDLPAVRIVGEKDTRFYLDPDTGALRFIADDGAKGFRVLHMALHTFDFVGSPIREILLVLAMLGVAAVCGLGAWMGMKKLARGGKLDNIPKDETPAP
;
A
#
# COMPACT_ATOMS: atom_id res chain seq x y z
N MET A 1 -0.90 6.98 -28.01
CA MET A 1 -0.76 6.99 -26.54
C MET A 1 -2.17 6.94 -25.96
N GLN A 2 -2.51 5.91 -25.22
CA GLN A 2 -3.80 5.86 -24.53
C GLN A 2 -3.71 6.84 -23.35
N PRO A 3 -4.63 7.80 -23.22
CA PRO A 3 -4.56 8.84 -22.17
C PRO A 3 -4.73 8.31 -20.74
N TRP A 4 -5.06 7.05 -20.56
CA TRP A 4 -5.32 6.40 -19.27
C TRP A 4 -4.32 5.29 -18.90
N GLY A 5 -3.22 5.12 -19.66
CA GLY A 5 -2.23 4.07 -19.41
C GLY A 5 -1.55 4.15 -18.03
N TRP A 6 -1.63 5.31 -17.38
CA TRP A 6 -1.14 5.50 -16.00
C TRP A 6 -2.08 4.97 -14.91
N LEU A 7 -3.32 4.56 -15.27
CA LEU A 7 -4.25 3.89 -14.34
C LEU A 7 -4.10 2.36 -14.39
N GLU A 8 -3.42 1.82 -15.39
CA GLU A 8 -3.09 0.40 -15.40
C GLU A 8 -1.95 0.16 -14.42
N ASN A 9 -2.18 -0.73 -13.43
CA ASN A 9 -1.14 -1.23 -12.54
C ASN A 9 0.03 -1.69 -13.41
N ASP A 10 1.20 -1.07 -13.24
CA ASP A 10 2.36 -1.43 -14.05
C ASP A 10 2.73 -2.88 -13.71
N LYS A 11 2.44 -3.80 -14.64
CA LYS A 11 2.77 -5.22 -14.47
C LYS A 11 4.25 -5.41 -14.11
N SER A 12 5.11 -4.50 -14.53
CA SER A 12 6.55 -4.56 -14.26
C SER A 12 6.87 -4.44 -12.77
N SER A 13 6.12 -3.66 -12.02
CA SER A 13 6.30 -3.51 -10.57
C SER A 13 5.78 -4.73 -9.80
N GLY A 14 4.67 -5.31 -10.23
CA GLY A 14 4.16 -6.59 -9.71
C GLY A 14 5.13 -7.73 -9.95
N ASP A 15 5.63 -7.86 -11.17
CA ASP A 15 6.64 -8.88 -11.53
C ASP A 15 7.94 -8.71 -10.74
N ALA A 16 8.37 -7.47 -10.45
CA ALA A 16 9.53 -7.19 -9.61
C ALA A 16 9.30 -7.62 -8.16
N PHE A 17 8.11 -7.33 -7.62
CA PHE A 17 7.73 -7.79 -6.30
C PHE A 17 7.68 -9.32 -6.21
N ASP A 18 7.07 -9.98 -7.19
CA ASP A 18 7.00 -11.44 -7.23
C ASP A 18 8.38 -12.10 -7.31
N ARG A 19 9.30 -11.51 -8.08
CA ARG A 19 10.72 -11.96 -8.08
C ARG A 19 11.38 -11.79 -6.72
N TYR A 20 11.11 -10.66 -6.05
CA TYR A 20 11.68 -10.38 -4.74
C TYR A 20 11.07 -11.28 -3.65
N ALA A 21 9.77 -11.48 -3.65
CA ALA A 21 9.12 -12.41 -2.74
C ALA A 21 9.53 -13.85 -3.03
N GLY A 22 9.60 -14.22 -4.31
CA GLY A 22 9.87 -15.58 -4.77
C GLY A 22 8.67 -16.53 -4.58
N ALA A 23 8.87 -17.80 -4.89
CA ALA A 23 7.81 -18.80 -4.76
C ALA A 23 7.37 -18.98 -3.30
N PRO A 24 6.06 -19.14 -3.02
CA PRO A 24 5.55 -19.35 -1.67
C PRO A 24 6.26 -20.52 -0.97
N PRO A 25 6.67 -20.38 0.30
CA PRO A 25 7.33 -21.44 1.03
C PRO A 25 6.35 -22.59 1.26
N THR A 26 6.85 -23.79 1.07
CA THR A 26 6.09 -25.01 1.37
C THR A 26 5.95 -25.23 2.87
N TRP A 27 4.95 -25.98 3.29
CA TRP A 27 4.80 -26.35 4.69
C TRP A 27 6.05 -27.06 5.26
N ALA A 28 6.71 -27.86 4.43
CA ALA A 28 7.97 -28.54 4.80
C ALA A 28 9.11 -27.58 5.13
N GLN A 29 9.13 -26.40 4.54
CA GLN A 29 10.10 -25.33 4.81
C GLN A 29 9.71 -24.50 6.05
N ILE A 30 8.41 -24.26 6.24
CA ILE A 30 7.90 -23.43 7.33
C ILE A 30 7.91 -24.18 8.66
N LYS A 31 7.52 -25.46 8.69
CA LYS A 31 7.36 -26.24 9.93
C LYS A 31 8.62 -26.29 10.79
N PRO A 32 9.81 -26.67 10.27
CA PRO A 32 11.04 -26.68 11.08
C PRO A 32 11.40 -25.29 11.62
N ALA A 33 11.16 -24.27 10.82
CA ALA A 33 11.42 -22.89 11.20
C ALA A 33 10.50 -22.42 12.34
N LEU A 34 9.21 -22.76 12.30
CA LEU A 34 8.27 -22.47 13.39
C LEU A 34 8.62 -23.23 14.67
N GLU A 35 9.06 -24.49 14.56
CA GLU A 35 9.50 -25.30 15.72
C GLU A 35 10.74 -24.69 16.37
N ALA A 36 11.73 -24.27 15.57
CA ALA A 36 12.92 -23.58 16.08
C ALA A 36 12.57 -22.27 16.79
N GLN A 37 11.67 -21.48 16.21
CA GLN A 37 11.20 -20.23 16.81
C GLN A 37 10.36 -20.47 18.07
N ALA A 38 9.53 -21.51 18.12
CA ALA A 38 8.75 -21.83 19.31
C ALA A 38 9.65 -22.18 20.50
N ILE A 39 10.81 -22.79 20.25
CA ILE A 39 11.83 -23.06 21.30
C ILE A 39 12.48 -21.76 21.75
N ALA A 40 12.88 -20.88 20.81
CA ALA A 40 13.48 -19.59 21.12
C ALA A 40 12.52 -18.68 21.89
N LEU A 41 11.24 -18.66 21.52
CA LEU A 41 10.21 -17.89 22.21
C LEU A 41 9.96 -18.36 23.64
N ARG A 42 10.07 -19.65 23.93
CA ARG A 42 9.93 -20.18 25.32
C ARG A 42 11.03 -19.70 26.24
N THR A 43 12.22 -19.44 25.71
CA THR A 43 13.39 -18.99 26.48
C THR A 43 13.42 -17.50 26.76
N VAL A 44 12.76 -16.69 25.88
CA VAL A 44 12.80 -15.20 25.95
C VAL A 44 11.50 -14.60 26.53
N SER A 45 10.51 -15.41 26.78
CA SER A 45 9.11 -15.01 26.88
C SER A 45 8.64 -14.43 28.21
N ARG A 46 9.07 -13.27 28.61
CA ARG A 46 8.23 -12.42 29.50
C ARG A 46 7.91 -11.06 28.93
N GLU A 47 8.50 -10.71 27.82
CA GLU A 47 8.19 -9.44 27.13
C GLU A 47 7.20 -9.68 25.98
N ARG A 48 6.28 -8.74 25.79
CA ARG A 48 5.33 -8.77 24.66
C ARG A 48 6.13 -8.62 23.37
N SER A 49 6.38 -9.73 22.71
CA SER A 49 7.09 -9.78 21.43
C SER A 49 6.12 -10.26 20.34
N LEU A 50 6.16 -9.63 19.19
CA LEU A 50 5.44 -10.07 17.99
C LEU A 50 6.44 -10.76 17.07
N VAL A 51 6.08 -11.94 16.58
CA VAL A 51 6.83 -12.62 15.52
C VAL A 51 5.98 -12.70 14.28
N SER A 52 6.48 -12.14 13.18
CA SER A 52 5.84 -12.16 11.87
C SER A 52 6.68 -13.04 10.94
N LEU A 53 6.01 -13.83 10.10
CA LEU A 53 6.64 -14.55 9.01
C LEU A 53 6.51 -13.71 7.73
N ILE A 54 7.62 -13.43 7.10
CA ILE A 54 7.66 -12.80 5.77
C ILE A 54 8.41 -13.68 4.79
N GLN A 55 8.12 -13.51 3.53
CA GLN A 55 8.81 -14.21 2.46
C GLN A 55 9.60 -13.21 1.63
N LEU A 56 10.89 -13.44 1.52
CA LEU A 56 11.79 -12.66 0.69
C LEU A 56 12.81 -13.59 0.03
N GLU A 57 13.15 -13.35 -1.22
CA GLU A 57 14.13 -14.15 -1.98
C GLU A 57 13.77 -15.66 -2.03
N GLY A 58 12.46 -15.99 -2.05
CA GLY A 58 11.97 -17.37 -2.02
C GLY A 58 12.23 -18.12 -0.70
N ARG A 59 12.53 -17.42 0.37
CA ARG A 59 12.85 -17.99 1.69
C ARG A 59 11.95 -17.41 2.77
N PRO A 60 11.54 -18.19 3.77
CA PRO A 60 10.86 -17.69 4.94
C PRO A 60 11.85 -16.96 5.85
N TRP A 61 11.45 -15.78 6.33
CA TRP A 61 12.15 -14.98 7.31
C TRP A 61 11.24 -14.67 8.47
N PHE A 62 11.77 -14.68 9.68
CA PHE A 62 11.03 -14.27 10.85
C PHE A 62 11.45 -12.87 11.28
N ILE A 63 10.46 -12.02 11.49
CA ILE A 63 10.66 -10.69 12.02
C ILE A 63 10.23 -10.70 13.47
N TRP A 64 11.18 -10.54 14.34
CA TRP A 64 10.91 -10.35 15.75
C TRP A 64 10.80 -8.86 16.04
N GLN A 65 9.69 -8.45 16.60
CA GLN A 65 9.49 -7.12 17.12
C GLN A 65 9.39 -7.16 18.64
N SER A 66 10.31 -6.48 19.31
CA SER A 66 10.32 -6.33 20.77
C SER A 66 9.30 -5.28 21.24
N ALA A 67 9.02 -5.23 22.53
CA ALA A 67 8.08 -4.26 23.12
C ALA A 67 8.53 -2.80 22.98
N ASP A 68 9.83 -2.55 22.85
CA ASP A 68 10.43 -1.24 22.56
C ASP A 68 10.31 -0.80 21.09
N GLY A 69 9.69 -1.65 20.24
CA GLY A 69 9.54 -1.39 18.82
C GLY A 69 10.74 -1.81 17.97
N SER A 70 11.86 -2.25 18.57
CA SER A 70 13.01 -2.75 17.80
C SER A 70 12.63 -4.00 17.01
N ARG A 71 13.13 -4.09 15.76
CA ARG A 71 12.87 -5.21 14.86
C ARG A 71 14.17 -5.93 14.54
N ARG A 72 14.10 -7.24 14.49
CA ARG A 72 15.22 -8.09 14.08
C ARG A 72 14.76 -9.13 13.10
N ARG A 73 15.55 -9.33 12.05
CA ARG A 73 15.32 -10.40 11.09
C ARG A 73 16.10 -11.64 11.53
N LEU A 74 15.40 -12.77 11.51
CA LEU A 74 15.95 -14.08 11.81
C LEU A 74 15.76 -15.00 10.61
N ASP A 75 16.69 -15.89 10.39
CA ASP A 75 16.57 -16.93 9.36
C ASP A 75 15.64 -18.08 9.81
N ALA A 76 15.49 -19.09 8.95
CA ALA A 76 14.67 -20.28 9.23
C ALA A 76 15.16 -21.10 10.44
N SER A 77 16.42 -20.97 10.82
CA SER A 77 16.99 -21.63 12.01
C SER A 77 16.89 -20.79 13.28
N GLY A 78 16.32 -19.58 13.19
CA GLY A 78 16.18 -18.66 14.31
C GLY A 78 17.43 -17.84 14.60
N GLN A 79 18.43 -17.87 13.70
CA GLN A 79 19.64 -17.09 13.88
C GLN A 79 19.47 -15.66 13.36
N PRO A 80 20.07 -14.66 14.01
CA PRO A 80 20.07 -13.29 13.50
C PRO A 80 20.66 -13.22 12.10
N ALA A 81 19.91 -12.64 11.17
CA ALA A 81 20.32 -12.45 9.79
C ALA A 81 19.95 -11.01 9.36
N PRO A 82 20.76 -10.01 9.75
CA PRO A 82 20.46 -8.61 9.51
C PRO A 82 20.35 -8.31 8.01
N PHE A 83 19.58 -7.28 7.67
CA PHE A 83 19.47 -6.77 6.31
C PHE A 83 20.66 -5.85 6.02
N ASP A 84 21.84 -6.47 5.91
CA ASP A 84 23.13 -5.83 5.64
C ASP A 84 23.25 -5.38 4.17
N ASP A 85 24.36 -4.75 3.84
CA ASP A 85 24.59 -4.22 2.49
C ASP A 85 24.62 -5.32 1.42
N ALA A 86 25.06 -6.52 1.75
CA ALA A 86 25.02 -7.65 0.84
C ALA A 86 23.58 -8.10 0.55
N ALA A 87 22.74 -8.12 1.59
CA ALA A 87 21.30 -8.41 1.43
C ALA A 87 20.58 -7.29 0.67
N ARG A 88 20.91 -6.02 0.94
CA ARG A 88 20.38 -4.86 0.21
C ARG A 88 20.75 -4.90 -1.27
N GLN A 89 21.99 -5.27 -1.59
CA GLN A 89 22.43 -5.41 -2.98
C GLN A 89 21.68 -6.54 -3.68
N ARG A 90 21.46 -7.69 -3.03
CA ARG A 90 20.64 -8.78 -3.61
C ARG A 90 19.20 -8.32 -3.85
N ALA A 91 18.58 -7.66 -2.88
CA ALA A 91 17.25 -7.09 -3.04
C ALA A 91 17.19 -6.10 -4.21
N THR A 92 18.20 -5.24 -4.34
CA THR A 92 18.32 -4.29 -5.44
C THR A 92 18.37 -4.99 -6.79
N ASN A 93 19.19 -6.04 -6.91
CA ASN A 93 19.32 -6.81 -8.16
C ASN A 93 17.99 -7.50 -8.54
N LEU A 94 17.23 -7.99 -7.55
CA LEU A 94 15.96 -8.66 -7.80
C LEU A 94 14.84 -7.66 -8.18
N LEU A 95 14.80 -6.51 -7.52
CA LEU A 95 13.75 -5.50 -7.72
C LEU A 95 14.01 -4.63 -8.96
N ALA A 96 15.24 -4.20 -9.16
CA ALA A 96 15.57 -3.14 -10.11
C ALA A 96 16.72 -3.48 -11.07
N GLY A 97 17.31 -4.68 -10.96
CA GLY A 97 18.41 -5.12 -11.81
C GLY A 97 19.80 -4.74 -11.28
N VAL A 98 20.82 -5.33 -11.90
CA VAL A 98 22.22 -5.27 -11.41
C VAL A 98 22.89 -3.89 -11.48
N THR A 99 22.34 -2.98 -12.28
CA THR A 99 22.86 -1.61 -12.43
C THR A 99 22.24 -0.63 -11.44
N ALA A 100 21.15 -1.01 -10.79
CA ALA A 100 20.46 -0.17 -9.82
C ALA A 100 21.29 -0.01 -8.53
N ARG A 101 20.99 1.05 -7.80
CA ARG A 101 21.64 1.36 -6.51
C ARG A 101 20.58 1.53 -5.45
N PHE A 102 20.96 1.22 -4.22
CA PHE A 102 20.15 1.51 -3.06
C PHE A 102 20.76 2.68 -2.27
N GLU A 103 19.91 3.39 -1.56
CA GLU A 103 20.32 4.42 -0.61
C GLU A 103 19.44 4.35 0.64
N THR A 104 20.00 4.74 1.77
CA THR A 104 19.24 4.84 3.02
C THR A 104 18.69 6.25 3.16
N MET A 105 17.38 6.37 3.21
CA MET A 105 16.66 7.62 3.39
C MET A 105 16.40 7.87 4.88
N THR A 106 16.72 9.08 5.32
CA THR A 106 16.42 9.59 6.66
C THR A 106 15.42 10.74 6.65
N ALA A 107 15.09 11.23 5.46
CA ALA A 107 14.08 12.26 5.24
C ALA A 107 13.07 11.76 4.19
N PRO A 108 11.80 12.20 4.24
CA PRO A 108 10.80 11.86 3.24
C PRO A 108 11.18 12.40 1.87
N ASP A 109 10.71 11.74 0.83
CA ASP A 109 10.76 12.24 -0.55
C ASP A 109 9.35 12.52 -1.08
N GLU A 110 9.26 12.81 -2.38
CA GLU A 110 7.99 13.15 -3.03
C GLU A 110 6.95 12.00 -3.03
N TYR A 111 7.38 10.73 -2.90
CA TYR A 111 6.48 9.57 -2.91
C TYR A 111 6.36 8.90 -1.54
N TYR A 112 7.40 8.99 -0.71
CA TYR A 112 7.45 8.36 0.60
C TYR A 112 7.56 9.43 1.68
N TYR A 113 6.42 9.80 2.29
CA TYR A 113 6.30 10.93 3.22
C TYR A 113 5.44 10.57 4.44
N PRO A 114 5.61 11.25 5.58
CA PRO A 114 4.78 11.06 6.77
C PRO A 114 3.30 11.27 6.47
N GLY A 115 2.47 10.30 6.87
CA GLY A 115 1.01 10.31 6.59
C GLY A 115 0.58 9.32 5.49
N ALA A 116 1.49 8.83 4.64
CA ALA A 116 1.23 7.59 3.93
C ALA A 116 1.32 6.42 4.92
N SER A 117 0.46 5.44 4.80
CA SER A 117 0.26 4.34 5.76
C SER A 117 1.47 3.46 6.08
N SER A 118 2.66 3.78 5.58
CA SER A 118 3.89 3.01 5.71
C SER A 118 5.16 3.87 5.80
N SER A 119 5.05 5.16 6.12
CA SER A 119 6.16 6.13 6.04
C SER A 119 7.06 6.17 7.26
N ASP A 120 7.35 5.02 7.87
CA ASP A 120 8.36 4.96 8.93
C ASP A 120 9.75 5.15 8.33
N LEU A 121 10.43 6.19 8.72
CA LEU A 121 11.85 6.42 8.43
C LEU A 121 12.71 5.87 9.58
N PRO A 122 13.90 5.40 9.28
CA PRO A 122 14.57 5.32 7.98
C PRO A 122 13.97 4.27 7.05
N ALA A 123 14.25 4.42 5.73
CA ALA A 123 13.87 3.46 4.70
C ALA A 123 15.03 3.24 3.72
N VAL A 124 15.12 2.07 3.11
CA VAL A 124 16.02 1.82 2.00
C VAL A 124 15.27 2.04 0.70
N ARG A 125 15.71 3.02 -0.09
CA ARG A 125 15.17 3.32 -1.41
C ARG A 125 16.00 2.66 -2.49
N ILE A 126 15.33 1.99 -3.43
CA ILE A 126 15.92 1.44 -4.63
C ILE A 126 15.22 2.08 -5.83
N VAL A 127 15.98 2.60 -6.77
CA VAL A 127 15.46 3.21 -7.99
C VAL A 127 15.68 2.25 -9.15
N GLY A 128 14.59 1.78 -9.72
CA GLY A 128 14.55 0.89 -10.85
C GLY A 128 14.38 1.62 -12.18
N GLU A 129 14.03 0.85 -13.21
CA GLU A 129 13.73 1.38 -14.54
C GLU A 129 12.48 2.28 -14.49
N LYS A 130 12.42 3.25 -15.42
CA LYS A 130 11.33 4.22 -15.52
C LYS A 130 11.04 4.98 -14.22
N ASP A 131 12.07 5.18 -13.39
CA ASP A 131 11.93 5.82 -12.08
C ASP A 131 10.94 5.09 -11.12
N THR A 132 10.72 3.79 -11.30
CA THR A 132 10.01 2.98 -10.31
C THR A 132 10.84 2.92 -9.03
N ARG A 133 10.24 3.25 -7.89
CA ARG A 133 10.94 3.31 -6.60
C ARG A 133 10.37 2.28 -5.64
N PHE A 134 11.27 1.51 -5.04
CA PHE A 134 10.94 0.51 -4.03
C PHE A 134 11.47 1.00 -2.69
N TYR A 135 10.62 0.97 -1.68
CA TYR A 135 10.96 1.40 -0.32
C TYR A 135 10.88 0.20 0.61
N LEU A 136 12.02 -0.15 1.21
CA LEU A 136 12.16 -1.31 2.07
C LEU A 136 12.44 -0.89 3.51
N ASP A 137 12.04 -1.74 4.44
CA ASP A 137 12.41 -1.64 5.83
C ASP A 137 13.93 -1.87 5.98
N PRO A 138 14.68 -0.96 6.62
CA PRO A 138 16.13 -1.05 6.71
C PRO A 138 16.63 -2.20 7.57
N ASP A 139 15.81 -2.70 8.51
CA ASP A 139 16.19 -3.75 9.44
C ASP A 139 15.79 -5.14 8.92
N THR A 140 14.68 -5.20 8.22
CA THR A 140 14.06 -6.48 7.85
C THR A 140 14.12 -6.78 6.35
N GLY A 141 14.25 -5.76 5.50
CA GLY A 141 14.12 -5.87 4.04
C GLY A 141 12.69 -6.02 3.56
N ALA A 142 11.69 -5.95 4.44
CA ALA A 142 10.30 -6.01 4.02
C ALA A 142 9.96 -4.84 3.11
N LEU A 143 9.29 -5.12 1.98
CA LEU A 143 8.82 -4.08 1.08
C LEU A 143 7.68 -3.32 1.75
N ARG A 144 7.86 -2.00 1.89
CA ARG A 144 6.88 -1.10 2.50
C ARG A 144 6.00 -0.42 1.46
N PHE A 145 6.60 0.02 0.36
CA PHE A 145 5.90 0.78 -0.66
C PHE A 145 6.56 0.65 -2.03
N ILE A 146 5.77 0.72 -3.10
CA ILE A 146 6.24 0.82 -4.48
C ILE A 146 5.62 2.09 -5.09
N ALA A 147 6.47 2.97 -5.60
CA ALA A 147 6.05 4.14 -6.37
C ALA A 147 6.29 3.86 -7.85
N ASP A 148 5.35 3.20 -8.49
CA ASP A 148 5.28 3.02 -9.93
C ASP A 148 4.47 4.13 -10.61
N ASP A 149 4.32 4.07 -11.91
CA ASP A 149 3.56 5.08 -12.67
C ASP A 149 2.09 5.12 -12.26
N GLY A 150 1.51 3.99 -11.84
CA GLY A 150 0.14 3.93 -11.33
C GLY A 150 0.01 4.68 -9.99
N ALA A 151 0.89 4.41 -9.05
CA ALA A 151 0.93 5.08 -7.75
C ALA A 151 1.21 6.58 -7.89
N LYS A 152 2.12 6.95 -8.80
CA LYS A 152 2.42 8.37 -9.14
C LYS A 152 1.19 9.05 -9.74
N GLY A 153 0.54 8.42 -10.72
CA GLY A 153 -0.66 8.94 -11.36
C GLY A 153 -1.81 9.10 -10.37
N PHE A 154 -2.05 8.10 -9.52
CA PHE A 154 -3.05 8.17 -8.46
C PHE A 154 -2.77 9.33 -7.50
N ARG A 155 -1.51 9.49 -7.08
CA ARG A 155 -1.12 10.60 -6.21
C ARG A 155 -1.41 11.96 -6.85
N VAL A 156 -0.97 12.15 -8.10
CA VAL A 156 -1.23 13.41 -8.82
C VAL A 156 -2.72 13.70 -8.90
N LEU A 157 -3.53 12.69 -9.28
CA LEU A 157 -4.96 12.82 -9.36
C LEU A 157 -5.59 13.11 -7.99
N HIS A 158 -5.20 12.34 -6.96
CA HIS A 158 -5.72 12.52 -5.61
C HIS A 158 -5.38 13.88 -5.03
N MET A 159 -4.10 14.28 -5.11
CA MET A 159 -3.66 15.61 -4.67
C MET A 159 -4.28 16.72 -5.49
N ALA A 160 -4.37 16.55 -6.82
CA ALA A 160 -4.98 17.56 -7.69
C ALA A 160 -6.46 17.77 -7.37
N LEU A 161 -7.21 16.69 -7.13
CA LEU A 161 -8.66 16.78 -6.90
C LEU A 161 -9.05 17.12 -5.46
N HIS A 162 -8.24 16.69 -4.48
CA HIS A 162 -8.63 16.84 -3.07
C HIS A 162 -7.89 17.96 -2.34
N THR A 163 -6.67 18.28 -2.73
CA THR A 163 -5.85 19.24 -1.97
C THR A 163 -5.38 20.44 -2.74
N PHE A 164 -5.43 20.40 -4.08
CA PHE A 164 -4.89 21.46 -4.95
C PHE A 164 -3.46 21.89 -4.56
N ASP A 165 -2.64 20.95 -4.04
CA ASP A 165 -1.31 21.25 -3.50
C ASP A 165 -0.31 21.78 -4.53
N PHE A 166 -0.63 21.63 -5.84
CA PHE A 166 0.14 22.19 -6.94
C PHE A 166 -0.08 23.71 -7.12
N VAL A 167 -1.05 24.28 -6.37
CA VAL A 167 -1.36 25.72 -6.42
C VAL A 167 -1.02 26.34 -5.08
N GLY A 168 -0.20 27.40 -5.11
CA GLY A 168 0.19 28.10 -3.88
C GLY A 168 -1.00 28.74 -3.16
N SER A 169 -0.89 28.82 -1.82
CA SER A 169 -1.77 29.66 -1.00
C SER A 169 -1.59 31.15 -1.41
N PRO A 170 -2.65 31.97 -1.57
CA PRO A 170 -4.05 31.75 -1.15
C PRO A 170 -4.97 31.15 -2.24
N ILE A 171 -4.48 30.95 -3.46
CA ILE A 171 -5.31 30.48 -4.57
C ILE A 171 -5.88 29.09 -4.25
N ARG A 172 -5.11 28.22 -3.60
CA ARG A 172 -5.55 26.90 -3.14
C ARG A 172 -6.80 26.98 -2.28
N GLU A 173 -6.83 27.90 -1.31
CA GLU A 173 -7.95 28.06 -0.39
C GLU A 173 -9.22 28.50 -1.13
N ILE A 174 -9.07 29.42 -2.08
CA ILE A 174 -10.19 29.85 -2.94
C ILE A 174 -10.73 28.69 -3.77
N LEU A 175 -9.86 27.91 -4.40
CA LEU A 175 -10.27 26.74 -5.20
C LEU A 175 -10.97 25.69 -4.36
N LEU A 176 -10.49 25.40 -3.14
CA LEU A 176 -11.14 24.48 -2.22
C LEU A 176 -12.55 24.96 -1.82
N VAL A 177 -12.69 26.24 -1.50
CA VAL A 177 -14.01 26.83 -1.17
C VAL A 177 -14.94 26.73 -2.37
N LEU A 178 -14.48 27.06 -3.58
CA LEU A 178 -15.29 26.94 -4.79
C LEU A 178 -15.71 25.50 -5.08
N ALA A 179 -14.79 24.55 -4.92
CA ALA A 179 -15.09 23.12 -5.08
C ALA A 179 -16.13 22.64 -4.06
N MET A 180 -16.00 23.04 -2.79
CA MET A 180 -16.97 22.71 -1.74
C MET A 180 -18.34 23.33 -2.02
N LEU A 181 -18.41 24.57 -2.49
CA LEU A 181 -19.65 25.21 -2.90
C LEU A 181 -20.30 24.49 -4.09
N GLY A 182 -19.49 24.04 -5.06
CA GLY A 182 -19.95 23.22 -6.18
C GLY A 182 -20.59 21.91 -5.72
N VAL A 183 -19.93 21.18 -4.83
CA VAL A 183 -20.45 19.95 -4.25
C VAL A 183 -21.75 20.22 -3.48
N ALA A 184 -21.79 21.26 -2.65
CA ALA A 184 -22.97 21.65 -1.90
C ALA A 184 -24.15 21.99 -2.83
N ALA A 185 -23.91 22.69 -3.94
CA ALA A 185 -24.91 23.02 -4.95
C ALA A 185 -25.48 21.74 -5.62
N VAL A 186 -24.61 20.81 -6.02
CA VAL A 186 -25.03 19.53 -6.62
C VAL A 186 -25.85 18.71 -5.63
N CYS A 187 -25.42 18.61 -4.36
CA CYS A 187 -26.16 17.93 -3.31
C CYS A 187 -27.52 18.60 -3.04
N GLY A 188 -27.55 19.92 -2.98
CA GLY A 188 -28.78 20.71 -2.82
C GLY A 188 -29.78 20.49 -3.97
N LEU A 189 -29.30 20.51 -5.21
CA LEU A 189 -30.13 20.22 -6.39
C LEU A 189 -30.64 18.78 -6.38
N GLY A 190 -29.77 17.81 -6.02
CA GLY A 190 -30.16 16.41 -5.88
C GLY A 190 -31.26 16.20 -4.82
N ALA A 191 -31.09 16.80 -3.64
CA ALA A 191 -32.10 16.78 -2.59
C ALA A 191 -33.43 17.43 -3.02
N TRP A 192 -33.34 18.60 -3.67
CA TRP A 192 -34.51 19.29 -4.22
C TRP A 192 -35.26 18.44 -5.25
N MET A 193 -34.56 17.83 -6.21
CA MET A 193 -35.16 16.93 -7.19
C MET A 193 -35.78 15.70 -6.54
N GLY A 194 -35.12 15.12 -5.56
CA GLY A 194 -35.62 13.98 -4.76
C GLY A 194 -36.94 14.33 -4.02
N MET A 195 -36.95 15.44 -3.31
CA MET A 195 -38.17 15.91 -2.62
C MET A 195 -39.32 16.19 -3.59
N LYS A 196 -39.01 16.84 -4.75
CA LYS A 196 -40.02 17.12 -5.79
C LYS A 196 -40.57 15.83 -6.41
N LYS A 197 -39.76 14.80 -6.56
CA LYS A 197 -40.19 13.48 -7.03
C LYS A 197 -41.07 12.76 -6.00
N LEU A 198 -40.67 12.79 -4.73
CA LEU A 198 -41.48 12.25 -3.62
C LEU A 198 -42.82 12.95 -3.49
N ALA A 199 -42.86 14.29 -3.56
CA ALA A 199 -44.09 15.07 -3.53
C ALA A 199 -45.02 14.79 -4.72
N ARG A 200 -44.46 14.42 -5.88
CA ARG A 200 -45.27 14.04 -7.06
C ARG A 200 -45.62 12.56 -7.09
N GLY A 201 -44.88 11.69 -6.40
CA GLY A 201 -45.07 10.23 -6.37
C GLY A 201 -46.14 9.75 -5.38
N GLY A 202 -46.86 10.66 -4.69
CA GLY A 202 -48.00 10.33 -3.84
C GLY A 202 -49.25 9.87 -4.59
N LYS A 203 -49.16 9.65 -5.91
CA LYS A 203 -50.21 8.97 -6.70
C LYS A 203 -49.69 7.61 -7.19
N LEU A 204 -49.49 6.69 -6.30
CA LEU A 204 -49.48 5.25 -6.57
C LEU A 204 -50.95 4.71 -6.60
N ASP A 205 -51.83 5.44 -7.25
CA ASP A 205 -53.16 4.95 -7.57
C ASP A 205 -53.15 4.53 -9.03
N ASN A 206 -52.85 3.25 -9.27
CA ASN A 206 -53.37 2.43 -10.39
C ASN A 206 -52.40 1.25 -10.62
N ILE A 207 -52.41 0.34 -9.63
CA ILE A 207 -52.11 -1.06 -9.96
C ILE A 207 -53.43 -1.60 -10.53
N PRO A 208 -53.49 -2.03 -11.78
CA PRO A 208 -54.66 -2.74 -12.28
C PRO A 208 -54.88 -3.96 -11.40
N LYS A 209 -56.04 -4.04 -10.77
CA LYS A 209 -56.45 -5.27 -10.07
C LYS A 209 -56.57 -6.34 -11.14
N ASP A 210 -55.71 -7.36 -11.02
CA ASP A 210 -55.77 -8.54 -11.84
C ASP A 210 -57.20 -9.03 -12.00
N GLU A 211 -57.65 -9.09 -13.26
CA GLU A 211 -58.85 -9.82 -13.64
C GLU A 211 -58.62 -11.31 -13.30
N THR A 212 -59.31 -11.73 -12.30
CA THR A 212 -59.43 -13.15 -11.94
C THR A 212 -60.01 -13.89 -13.14
N PRO A 213 -59.33 -14.91 -13.72
CA PRO A 213 -59.97 -15.73 -14.76
C PRO A 213 -61.17 -16.44 -14.18
N ALA A 214 -62.33 -16.28 -14.85
CA ALA A 214 -63.56 -17.00 -14.54
C ALA A 214 -63.42 -18.51 -14.82
N PRO A 215 -64.21 -19.35 -14.13
CA PRO A 215 -64.09 -20.80 -14.11
C PRO A 215 -64.47 -21.50 -15.41
#